data_bd1d05b3be5f9822f31a36cbd6035105
#
_entry.id   bd1d05b3be5f9822f31a36cbd6035105
#
_cell.length_a   1.000
_cell.length_b   1.000
_cell.length_c   1.000
_cell.angle_alpha   90.00
_cell.angle_beta   90.00
_cell.angle_gamma   90.00
#
_symmetry.space_group_name_H-M   'P 1'
#
loop_
_entity.id
_entity.type
_entity.pdbx_description
1 polymer ?
#
loop_
_entity_poly.entity_id
_entity_poly.type
_entity_poly.pdbx_seq_one_letter_code
_entity_poly.pdbx_strand_id
1 'polypeptide(L)'
;MNKLQVFENQEFGSVRTLTLDNEPWFVGKDVAEALEYNEPNKAVTRHVSEDDRTKHPITDSSNRKQDTWIVNESGLYSLIFGSKLESAQKFKRWVTSEVLPALRKTGQYQAKELSGQELMAKALIEAQSVLAAKDKQIEEMKPKVVFADAVATSHTSILVGELAKILKQNGIEMGQKR
;
A
#
# COMPACT_ATOMS: atom_id res chain seq x y z
N MET A 1 21.36 15.07 3.52
CA MET A 1 21.25 13.63 3.89
C MET A 1 20.10 13.05 3.07
N ASN A 2 20.41 12.15 2.15
CA ASN A 2 19.39 11.49 1.33
C ASN A 2 18.58 10.55 2.24
N LYS A 3 17.34 10.94 2.53
CA LYS A 3 16.46 10.16 3.42
C LYS A 3 15.78 9.08 2.58
N LEU A 4 16.07 7.82 2.89
CA LEU A 4 15.35 6.68 2.30
C LEU A 4 13.89 6.77 2.71
N GLN A 5 12.98 6.76 1.74
CA GLN A 5 11.55 6.73 1.94
C GLN A 5 11.02 5.38 1.44
N VAL A 6 9.94 4.89 2.03
CA VAL A 6 9.25 3.68 1.56
C VAL A 6 7.92 4.13 0.98
N PHE A 7 7.71 3.83 -0.29
CA PHE A 7 6.44 4.01 -0.95
C PHE A 7 5.68 2.68 -0.89
N GLU A 8 4.54 2.69 -0.23
CA GLU A 8 3.67 1.51 -0.09
C GLU A 8 2.46 1.64 -1.01
N ASN A 9 2.21 0.61 -1.80
CA ASN A 9 1.03 0.48 -2.64
C ASN A 9 0.43 -0.91 -2.46
N GLN A 10 -0.89 -0.99 -2.35
CA GLN A 10 -1.60 -2.25 -2.12
C GLN A 10 -1.45 -3.26 -3.27
N GLU A 11 -1.24 -2.78 -4.49
CA GLU A 11 -1.15 -3.61 -5.70
C GLU A 11 0.31 -4.02 -5.99
N PHE A 12 1.29 -3.14 -5.72
CA PHE A 12 2.71 -3.36 -6.08
C PHE A 12 3.63 -3.58 -4.87
N GLY A 13 3.08 -3.60 -3.66
CA GLY A 13 3.87 -3.75 -2.44
C GLY A 13 4.64 -2.49 -2.05
N SER A 14 5.81 -2.65 -1.42
CA SER A 14 6.64 -1.55 -0.94
C SER A 14 7.90 -1.37 -1.79
N VAL A 15 8.14 -0.14 -2.23
CA VAL A 15 9.34 0.23 -3.00
C VAL A 15 10.09 1.32 -2.24
N ARG A 16 11.37 1.07 -1.96
CA ARG A 16 12.24 2.07 -1.35
C ARG A 16 12.66 3.10 -2.38
N THR A 17 12.56 4.37 -2.00
CA THR A 17 12.91 5.51 -2.84
C THR A 17 13.87 6.44 -2.10
N LEU A 18 14.63 7.22 -2.85
CA LEU A 18 15.51 8.26 -2.34
C LEU A 18 15.54 9.42 -3.33
N THR A 19 15.93 10.59 -2.87
CA THR A 19 16.08 11.76 -3.72
C THR A 19 17.56 12.05 -3.92
N LEU A 20 18.02 12.08 -5.17
CA LEU A 20 19.37 12.51 -5.57
C LEU A 20 19.22 13.69 -6.52
N ASP A 21 19.94 14.76 -6.26
CA ASP A 21 19.93 15.98 -7.10
C ASP A 21 18.52 16.51 -7.43
N ASN A 22 17.62 16.40 -6.46
CA ASN A 22 16.21 16.77 -6.54
C ASN A 22 15.37 15.89 -7.48
N GLU A 23 15.89 14.74 -7.91
CA GLU A 23 15.19 13.74 -8.71
C GLU A 23 14.87 12.46 -7.88
N PRO A 24 13.73 11.81 -8.12
CA PRO A 24 13.38 10.57 -7.46
C PRO A 24 14.19 9.40 -8.05
N TRP A 25 14.75 8.59 -7.17
CA TRP A 25 15.42 7.34 -7.50
C TRP A 25 14.79 6.19 -6.74
N PHE A 26 14.69 5.05 -7.38
CA PHE A 26 14.01 3.86 -6.87
C PHE A 26 15.01 2.73 -6.69
N VAL A 27 14.84 1.93 -5.64
CA VAL A 27 15.65 0.72 -5.47
C VAL A 27 15.25 -0.30 -6.54
N GLY A 28 16.13 -0.53 -7.49
CA GLY A 28 15.83 -1.33 -8.68
C GLY A 28 15.41 -2.75 -8.39
N LYS A 29 15.97 -3.36 -7.33
CA LYS A 29 15.56 -4.69 -6.87
C LYS A 29 14.10 -4.69 -6.40
N ASP A 30 13.69 -3.71 -5.59
CA ASP A 30 12.32 -3.64 -5.06
C ASP A 30 11.31 -3.45 -6.20
N VAL A 31 11.64 -2.59 -7.17
CA VAL A 31 10.81 -2.39 -8.38
C VAL A 31 10.69 -3.69 -9.18
N ALA A 32 11.80 -4.40 -9.39
CA ALA A 32 11.78 -5.63 -10.15
C ALA A 32 11.03 -6.77 -9.43
N GLU A 33 11.09 -6.81 -8.10
CA GLU A 33 10.28 -7.73 -7.27
C GLU A 33 8.80 -7.39 -7.36
N ALA A 34 8.43 -6.12 -7.26
CA ALA A 34 7.05 -5.64 -7.41
C ALA A 34 6.47 -5.94 -8.81
N LEU A 35 7.32 -5.98 -9.84
CA LEU A 35 6.97 -6.32 -11.21
C LEU A 35 7.08 -7.83 -11.52
N GLU A 36 7.27 -8.66 -10.50
CA GLU A 36 7.34 -10.12 -10.58
C GLU A 36 8.44 -10.67 -11.52
N TYR A 37 9.58 -9.98 -11.59
CA TYR A 37 10.73 -10.52 -12.32
C TYR A 37 11.36 -11.70 -11.56
N ASN A 38 11.58 -12.83 -12.22
CA ASN A 38 12.19 -14.01 -11.62
C ASN A 38 13.61 -13.76 -11.06
N GLU A 39 14.38 -12.86 -11.70
CA GLU A 39 15.75 -12.50 -11.33
C GLU A 39 15.86 -10.98 -11.20
N PRO A 40 15.39 -10.38 -10.08
CA PRO A 40 15.27 -8.93 -9.94
C PRO A 40 16.55 -8.14 -10.22
N ASN A 41 17.70 -8.58 -9.70
CA ASN A 41 18.98 -7.89 -9.92
C ASN A 41 19.43 -7.94 -11.38
N LYS A 42 19.19 -9.06 -12.07
CA LYS A 42 19.50 -9.20 -13.50
C LYS A 42 18.52 -8.43 -14.37
N ALA A 43 17.25 -8.30 -13.93
CA ALA A 43 16.26 -7.50 -14.64
C ALA A 43 16.70 -6.04 -14.75
N VAL A 44 17.24 -5.46 -13.67
CA VAL A 44 17.75 -4.09 -13.69
C VAL A 44 18.85 -3.93 -14.75
N THR A 45 19.84 -4.82 -14.76
CA THR A 45 20.95 -4.73 -15.72
C THR A 45 20.57 -5.06 -17.16
N ARG A 46 19.50 -5.82 -17.36
CA ARG A 46 19.01 -6.23 -18.69
C ARG A 46 18.09 -5.21 -19.34
N HIS A 47 17.22 -4.56 -18.54
CA HIS A 47 16.14 -3.71 -19.05
C HIS A 47 16.42 -2.21 -18.88
N VAL A 48 17.35 -1.84 -18.00
CA VAL A 48 17.65 -0.42 -17.72
C VAL A 48 18.99 -0.05 -18.34
N SER A 49 19.03 1.06 -19.07
CA SER A 49 20.27 1.58 -19.63
C SER A 49 21.26 2.02 -18.55
N GLU A 50 22.54 2.14 -18.89
CA GLU A 50 23.58 2.50 -17.92
C GLU A 50 23.38 3.92 -17.39
N ASP A 51 22.87 4.83 -18.21
CA ASP A 51 22.58 6.22 -17.84
C ASP A 51 21.40 6.34 -16.85
N ASP A 52 20.51 5.35 -16.83
CA ASP A 52 19.29 5.33 -16.00
C ASP A 52 19.45 4.53 -14.71
N ARG A 53 20.63 3.99 -14.43
CA ARG A 53 20.93 3.22 -13.22
C ARG A 53 22.28 3.58 -12.63
N THR A 54 22.38 3.53 -11.33
CA THR A 54 23.65 3.67 -10.62
C THR A 54 23.67 2.82 -9.36
N LYS A 55 24.85 2.59 -8.79
CA LYS A 55 24.97 1.92 -7.50
C LYS A 55 24.95 2.95 -6.40
N HIS A 56 24.16 2.67 -5.36
CA HIS A 56 24.07 3.49 -4.16
C HIS A 56 24.09 2.62 -2.90
N PRO A 57 24.83 3.01 -1.86
CA PRO A 57 24.85 2.27 -0.60
C PRO A 57 23.51 2.41 0.14
N ILE A 58 22.76 1.33 0.20
CA ILE A 58 21.50 1.23 0.94
C ILE A 58 21.75 0.43 2.23
N THR A 59 21.25 0.94 3.34
CA THR A 59 21.30 0.24 4.63
C THR A 59 20.16 -0.78 4.69
N ASP A 60 20.49 -2.05 4.91
CA ASP A 60 19.53 -3.13 5.08
C ASP A 60 18.92 -3.13 6.50
N SER A 61 17.94 -4.01 6.73
CA SER A 61 17.29 -4.19 8.03
C SER A 61 18.25 -4.66 9.13
N SER A 62 19.42 -5.18 8.77
CA SER A 62 20.50 -5.60 9.68
C SER A 62 21.55 -4.50 9.90
N ASN A 63 21.24 -3.25 9.51
CA ASN A 63 22.12 -2.09 9.61
C ASN A 63 23.45 -2.21 8.83
N ARG A 64 23.48 -3.06 7.79
CA ARG A 64 24.62 -3.24 6.89
C ARG A 64 24.41 -2.41 5.63
N LYS A 65 25.45 -1.67 5.21
CA LYS A 65 25.45 -0.94 3.95
C LYS A 65 25.78 -1.90 2.82
N GLN A 66 24.93 -1.96 1.81
CA GLN A 66 25.12 -2.76 0.62
C GLN A 66 24.92 -1.90 -0.63
N ASP A 67 25.89 -1.94 -1.56
CA ASP A 67 25.76 -1.29 -2.85
C ASP A 67 24.65 -1.97 -3.66
N THR A 68 23.59 -1.22 -3.87
CA THR A 68 22.38 -1.69 -4.52
C THR A 68 22.11 -0.85 -5.77
N TRP A 69 21.63 -1.48 -6.83
CA TRP A 69 21.20 -0.74 -8.02
C TRP A 69 19.97 0.11 -7.69
N ILE A 70 20.10 1.39 -7.98
CA ILE A 70 18.99 2.32 -8.02
C ILE A 70 18.77 2.77 -9.46
N VAL A 71 17.53 3.10 -9.79
CA VAL A 71 17.10 3.53 -11.12
C VAL A 71 16.36 4.86 -11.01
N ASN A 72 16.55 5.73 -12.00
CA ASN A 72 15.77 6.96 -12.12
C ASN A 72 14.36 6.66 -12.68
N GLU A 73 13.58 7.68 -12.97
CA GLU A 73 12.22 7.53 -13.51
C GLU A 73 12.20 6.86 -14.89
N SER A 74 13.16 7.15 -15.76
CA SER A 74 13.31 6.50 -17.07
C SER A 74 13.58 4.99 -16.92
N GLY A 75 14.48 4.63 -16.00
CA GLY A 75 14.78 3.24 -15.67
C GLY A 75 13.60 2.50 -15.05
N LEU A 76 12.79 3.18 -14.23
CA LEU A 76 11.54 2.63 -13.73
C LEU A 76 10.58 2.28 -14.86
N TYR A 77 10.35 3.20 -15.80
CA TYR A 77 9.49 2.91 -16.97
C TYR A 77 10.05 1.79 -17.84
N SER A 78 11.37 1.69 -18.00
CA SER A 78 12.00 0.61 -18.73
C SER A 78 11.71 -0.77 -18.11
N LEU A 79 11.73 -0.87 -16.78
CA LEU A 79 11.34 -2.09 -16.06
C LEU A 79 9.84 -2.38 -16.24
N ILE A 80 8.97 -1.39 -16.10
CA ILE A 80 7.52 -1.56 -16.27
C ILE A 80 7.21 -2.07 -17.70
N PHE A 81 7.79 -1.46 -18.72
CA PHE A 81 7.54 -1.81 -20.12
C PHE A 81 8.10 -3.18 -20.51
N GLY A 82 9.12 -3.65 -19.81
CA GLY A 82 9.71 -4.98 -19.98
C GLY A 82 9.00 -6.08 -19.20
N SER A 83 8.13 -5.75 -18.24
CA SER A 83 7.45 -6.72 -17.40
C SER A 83 6.31 -7.46 -18.16
N LYS A 84 6.08 -8.71 -17.76
CA LYS A 84 4.97 -9.55 -18.25
C LYS A 84 3.74 -9.46 -17.34
N LEU A 85 3.83 -8.76 -16.22
CA LEU A 85 2.74 -8.57 -15.29
C LEU A 85 1.56 -7.88 -15.99
N GLU A 86 0.34 -8.34 -15.74
CA GLU A 86 -0.85 -7.85 -16.45
C GLU A 86 -1.08 -6.34 -16.22
N SER A 87 -0.90 -5.86 -14.99
CA SER A 87 -1.01 -4.44 -14.65
C SER A 87 0.04 -3.59 -15.39
N ALA A 88 1.27 -4.07 -15.48
CA ALA A 88 2.35 -3.39 -16.22
C ALA A 88 2.04 -3.36 -17.74
N GLN A 89 1.48 -4.43 -18.30
CA GLN A 89 1.05 -4.46 -19.71
C GLN A 89 -0.13 -3.51 -19.98
N LYS A 90 -1.07 -3.40 -19.05
CA LYS A 90 -2.18 -2.43 -19.13
C LYS A 90 -1.64 -1.00 -19.09
N PHE A 91 -0.71 -0.71 -18.18
CA PHE A 91 -0.05 0.59 -18.08
C PHE A 91 0.71 0.93 -19.37
N LYS A 92 1.53 0.01 -19.89
CA LYS A 92 2.24 0.19 -21.15
C LYS A 92 1.29 0.53 -22.30
N ARG A 93 0.20 -0.24 -22.42
CA ARG A 93 -0.81 0.00 -23.46
C ARG A 93 -1.45 1.37 -23.32
N TRP A 94 -1.84 1.74 -22.13
CA TRP A 94 -2.45 3.04 -21.84
C TRP A 94 -1.49 4.20 -22.21
N VAL A 95 -0.24 4.14 -21.78
CA VAL A 95 0.76 5.17 -22.10
C VAL A 95 0.95 5.28 -23.62
N THR A 96 1.12 4.15 -24.31
CA THR A 96 1.45 4.14 -25.75
C THR A 96 0.27 4.41 -26.66
N SER A 97 -0.96 4.06 -26.27
CA SER A 97 -2.16 4.22 -27.10
C SER A 97 -2.96 5.50 -26.79
N GLU A 98 -2.80 6.07 -25.60
CA GLU A 98 -3.58 7.23 -25.16
C GLU A 98 -2.69 8.43 -24.79
N VAL A 99 -1.79 8.27 -23.81
CA VAL A 99 -1.00 9.38 -23.25
C VAL A 99 -0.04 9.99 -24.30
N LEU A 100 0.84 9.17 -24.88
CA LEU A 100 1.82 9.65 -25.85
C LEU A 100 1.17 10.18 -27.13
N PRO A 101 0.13 9.55 -27.72
CA PRO A 101 -0.58 10.12 -28.86
C PRO A 101 -1.27 11.46 -28.54
N ALA A 102 -1.82 11.61 -27.34
CA ALA A 102 -2.41 12.88 -26.90
C ALA A 102 -1.36 13.97 -26.80
N LEU A 103 -0.26 13.72 -26.10
CA LEU A 103 0.87 14.64 -25.99
C LEU A 103 1.41 15.06 -27.36
N ARG A 104 1.59 14.11 -28.28
CA ARG A 104 2.07 14.41 -29.64
C ARG A 104 1.10 15.30 -30.44
N LYS A 105 -0.22 15.10 -30.26
CA LYS A 105 -1.25 15.83 -31.05
C LYS A 105 -1.56 17.20 -30.47
N THR A 106 -1.63 17.33 -29.14
CA THR A 106 -2.15 18.51 -28.45
C THR A 106 -1.11 19.23 -27.58
N GLY A 107 0.08 18.63 -27.39
CA GLY A 107 1.12 19.15 -26.49
C GLY A 107 0.84 18.91 -25.02
N GLN A 108 -0.32 18.34 -24.65
CA GLN A 108 -0.70 18.07 -23.27
C GLN A 108 -1.55 16.79 -23.18
N TYR A 109 -1.47 16.12 -22.03
CA TYR A 109 -2.37 15.04 -21.65
C TYR A 109 -3.29 15.53 -20.55
N GLN A 110 -4.59 15.57 -20.83
CA GLN A 110 -5.61 15.79 -19.81
C GLN A 110 -6.16 14.42 -19.43
N ALA A 111 -5.87 13.98 -18.19
CA ALA A 111 -6.54 12.82 -17.65
C ALA A 111 -8.05 13.06 -17.74
N LYS A 112 -8.79 12.06 -18.20
CA LYS A 112 -10.24 12.14 -18.28
C LYS A 112 -10.76 12.45 -16.87
N GLU A 113 -11.14 13.70 -16.63
CA GLU A 113 -11.81 14.03 -15.37
C GLU A 113 -13.06 13.16 -15.28
N LEU A 114 -13.16 12.45 -14.16
CA LEU A 114 -14.39 11.72 -13.86
C LEU A 114 -15.53 12.73 -13.94
N SER A 115 -16.58 12.43 -14.71
CA SER A 115 -17.77 13.27 -14.72
C SER A 115 -18.26 13.43 -13.28
N GLY A 116 -18.92 14.53 -12.97
CA GLY A 116 -19.44 14.77 -11.62
C GLY A 116 -20.27 13.59 -11.08
N GLN A 117 -20.95 12.83 -11.96
CA GLN A 117 -21.69 11.61 -11.63
C GLN A 117 -20.75 10.44 -11.27
N GLU A 118 -19.67 10.26 -12.02
CA GLU A 118 -18.68 9.19 -11.74
C GLU A 118 -17.89 9.49 -10.46
N LEU A 119 -17.56 10.77 -10.22
CA LEU A 119 -16.93 11.21 -8.98
C LEU A 119 -17.84 10.97 -7.77
N MET A 120 -19.13 11.28 -7.92
CA MET A 120 -20.13 11.05 -6.89
C MET A 120 -20.36 9.56 -6.61
N ALA A 121 -20.41 8.73 -7.66
CA ALA A 121 -20.51 7.27 -7.54
C ALA A 121 -19.29 6.69 -6.81
N LYS A 122 -18.09 7.12 -7.16
CA LYS A 122 -16.85 6.69 -6.51
C LYS A 122 -16.81 7.10 -5.04
N ALA A 123 -17.19 8.34 -4.72
CA ALA A 123 -17.28 8.83 -3.36
C ALA A 123 -18.31 8.04 -2.53
N LEU A 124 -19.45 7.64 -3.14
CA LEU A 124 -20.46 6.84 -2.48
C LEU A 124 -19.98 5.42 -2.15
N ILE A 125 -19.27 4.78 -3.09
CA ILE A 125 -18.69 3.44 -2.89
C ILE A 125 -17.63 3.49 -1.77
N GLU A 126 -16.79 4.52 -1.75
CA GLU A 126 -15.77 4.69 -0.73
C GLU A 126 -16.40 4.97 0.65
N ALA A 127 -17.41 5.83 0.71
CA ALA A 127 -18.17 6.08 1.93
C ALA A 127 -18.83 4.80 2.49
N GLN A 128 -19.43 3.97 1.62
CA GLN A 128 -20.01 2.68 2.01
C GLN A 128 -18.94 1.72 2.57
N SER A 129 -17.77 1.66 1.95
CA SER A 129 -16.68 0.81 2.42
C SER A 129 -16.17 1.24 3.81
N VAL A 130 -16.04 2.56 4.03
CA VAL A 130 -15.65 3.14 5.33
C VAL A 130 -16.71 2.85 6.40
N LEU A 131 -17.99 2.99 6.07
CA LEU A 131 -19.09 2.66 6.99
C LEU A 131 -19.07 1.18 7.37
N ALA A 132 -18.95 0.29 6.41
CA ALA A 132 -18.87 -1.15 6.67
C ALA A 132 -17.65 -1.52 7.55
N ALA A 133 -16.50 -0.88 7.33
CA ALA A 133 -15.33 -1.08 8.18
C ALA A 133 -15.55 -0.56 9.61
N LYS A 134 -16.25 0.59 9.76
CA LYS A 134 -16.61 1.15 11.07
C LYS A 134 -17.62 0.29 11.80
N ASP A 135 -18.63 -0.22 11.11
CA ASP A 135 -19.63 -1.12 11.70
C ASP A 135 -18.97 -2.40 12.23
N LYS A 136 -18.03 -2.96 11.48
CA LYS A 136 -17.23 -4.10 11.93
C LYS A 136 -16.40 -3.78 13.18
N GLN A 137 -15.77 -2.60 13.23
CA GLN A 137 -15.02 -2.15 14.42
C GLN A 137 -15.94 -1.96 15.63
N ILE A 138 -17.15 -1.43 15.44
CA ILE A 138 -18.15 -1.26 16.50
C ILE A 138 -18.59 -2.62 17.03
N GLU A 139 -18.86 -3.58 16.16
CA GLU A 139 -19.20 -4.95 16.54
C GLU A 139 -18.09 -5.62 17.38
N GLU A 140 -16.83 -5.46 16.97
CA GLU A 140 -15.67 -6.00 17.69
C GLU A 140 -15.43 -5.30 19.05
N MET A 141 -15.88 -4.04 19.18
CA MET A 141 -15.74 -3.26 20.43
C MET A 141 -16.90 -3.48 21.41
N LYS A 142 -18.11 -3.82 20.94
CA LYS A 142 -19.29 -4.04 21.80
C LYS A 142 -19.01 -4.90 23.03
N PRO A 143 -18.36 -6.08 22.93
CA PRO A 143 -18.10 -6.89 24.11
C PRO A 143 -17.14 -6.21 25.10
N LYS A 144 -16.19 -5.39 24.63
CA LYS A 144 -15.26 -4.67 25.48
C LYS A 144 -15.92 -3.52 26.22
N VAL A 145 -16.85 -2.82 25.57
CA VAL A 145 -17.63 -1.71 26.17
C VAL A 145 -18.57 -2.28 27.24
N VAL A 146 -19.30 -3.35 26.96
CA VAL A 146 -20.18 -4.00 27.95
C VAL A 146 -19.39 -4.45 29.18
N PHE A 147 -18.18 -5.00 28.98
CA PHE A 147 -17.30 -5.37 30.09
C PHE A 147 -16.85 -4.16 30.88
N ALA A 148 -16.42 -3.08 30.23
CA ALA A 148 -15.96 -1.86 30.88
C ALA A 148 -17.10 -1.19 31.67
N ASP A 149 -18.30 -1.11 31.12
CA ASP A 149 -19.48 -0.53 31.79
C ASP A 149 -19.90 -1.39 33.00
N ALA A 150 -19.88 -2.73 32.89
CA ALA A 150 -20.17 -3.61 34.01
C ALA A 150 -19.17 -3.43 35.18
N VAL A 151 -17.91 -3.19 34.88
CA VAL A 151 -16.86 -2.93 35.89
C VAL A 151 -16.97 -1.51 36.47
N ALA A 152 -17.26 -0.50 35.63
CA ALA A 152 -17.35 0.90 36.04
C ALA A 152 -18.57 1.20 36.91
N THR A 153 -19.70 0.51 36.69
CA THR A 153 -20.93 0.67 37.47
C THR A 153 -20.96 -0.14 38.78
N SER A 154 -19.98 -1.00 38.96
CA SER A 154 -19.86 -1.82 40.16
C SER A 154 -19.15 -1.07 41.29
N HIS A 155 -19.88 -0.65 42.30
CA HIS A 155 -19.34 -0.11 43.56
C HIS A 155 -18.83 -1.19 44.53
N THR A 156 -19.01 -2.45 44.21
CA THR A 156 -18.52 -3.59 45.00
C THR A 156 -17.80 -4.59 44.12
N SER A 157 -16.81 -5.31 44.67
CA SER A 157 -16.11 -6.37 43.94
C SER A 157 -17.08 -7.42 43.44
N ILE A 158 -17.28 -7.49 42.13
CA ILE A 158 -18.14 -8.51 41.50
C ILE A 158 -17.36 -9.82 41.45
N LEU A 159 -17.95 -10.90 41.97
CA LEU A 159 -17.41 -12.23 41.78
C LEU A 159 -17.39 -12.61 40.29
N VAL A 160 -16.33 -13.27 39.83
CA VAL A 160 -16.15 -13.69 38.44
C VAL A 160 -17.37 -14.41 37.86
N GLY A 161 -18.10 -15.14 38.71
CA GLY A 161 -19.34 -15.82 38.33
C GLY A 161 -20.54 -14.91 38.07
N GLU A 162 -20.64 -13.80 38.76
CA GLU A 162 -21.67 -12.78 38.55
C GLU A 162 -21.40 -11.98 37.29
N LEU A 163 -20.14 -11.60 37.06
CA LEU A 163 -19.70 -10.98 35.82
C LEU A 163 -19.98 -11.85 34.61
N ALA A 164 -19.71 -13.16 34.69
CA ALA A 164 -20.01 -14.11 33.62
C ALA A 164 -21.53 -14.20 33.32
N LYS A 165 -22.40 -14.08 34.34
CA LYS A 165 -23.85 -14.01 34.15
C LYS A 165 -24.29 -12.75 33.39
N ILE A 166 -23.75 -11.59 33.78
CA ILE A 166 -24.06 -10.30 33.13
C ILE A 166 -23.63 -10.33 31.67
N LEU A 167 -22.44 -10.84 31.37
CA LEU A 167 -21.90 -10.95 30.01
C LEU A 167 -22.75 -11.93 29.17
N LYS A 168 -23.20 -13.05 29.75
CA LYS A 168 -24.07 -14.00 29.04
C LYS A 168 -25.45 -13.42 28.72
N GLN A 169 -26.01 -12.58 29.59
CA GLN A 169 -27.27 -11.86 29.34
C GLN A 169 -27.17 -10.86 28.19
N ASN A 170 -25.98 -10.36 27.93
CA ASN A 170 -25.66 -9.45 26.83
C ASN A 170 -25.11 -10.19 25.58
N GLY A 171 -25.29 -11.51 25.49
CA GLY A 171 -24.94 -12.30 24.31
C GLY A 171 -23.48 -12.71 24.19
N ILE A 172 -22.68 -12.56 25.27
CA ILE A 172 -21.26 -12.92 25.28
C ILE A 172 -21.10 -14.23 26.10
N GLU A 173 -20.75 -15.32 25.43
CA GLU A 173 -20.48 -16.60 26.10
C GLU A 173 -19.06 -16.62 26.66
N MET A 174 -18.94 -16.56 27.97
CA MET A 174 -17.69 -16.80 28.70
C MET A 174 -17.89 -17.90 29.75
N GLY A 175 -17.02 -18.89 29.71
CA GLY A 175 -16.96 -19.96 30.69
C GLY A 175 -15.96 -19.68 31.82
N GLN A 176 -16.31 -20.05 33.05
CA GLN A 176 -15.40 -20.08 34.17
C GLN A 176 -14.45 -21.28 33.98
N LYS A 177 -13.17 -21.05 33.66
CA LYS A 177 -12.16 -22.12 33.79
C LYS A 177 -11.83 -22.32 35.25
N ARG A 178 -11.99 -23.55 35.73
CA ARG A 178 -11.47 -24.01 37.02
C ARG A 178 -9.97 -24.09 36.99
#